data_3cb8eed8ebd371146f29497bf606b83a
#
_entry.id   3cb8eed8ebd371146f29497bf606b83a
#
_cell.length_a   1.000
_cell.length_b   1.000
_cell.length_c   1.000
_cell.angle_alpha   90.00
_cell.angle_beta   90.00
_cell.angle_gamma   90.00
#
_symmetry.space_group_name_H-M   'P 1'
#
loop_
_entity.id
_entity.type
_entity.pdbx_description
1 polymer ?
#
loop_
_entity_poly.entity_id
_entity_poly.type
_entity_poly.pdbx_seq_one_letter_code
_entity_poly.pdbx_strand_id
1 'polypeptide(L)'
;MAELKTNYMGIPLETPIVVAACSISNMIDRIKLAEEAGAGALVIRSLFEEQIQFDAQNMDDALSVGSESFAEAITYYPSIEHGGADEHLMWIEKTRNEVRMPLIASLNAVSLGGWTKYARQLEATGVNGLELNVYAVAADPRRSAADIETELYEIVKAVKAEVSIPLAVKLSPFYTSVANVATELDRIGVPALVLFNRFLQPDIDPTTESLVTEMVLSQPEEMKLPLRWTGLLHGRVDADLAITTGVHSGQDVAKAILAGATAVQVASALLEYGIAYISTMLRQLEGWMDERGYQNLAEFRGKLSHKEVLDPFGFERSQYVELLRKQK
;
A
#
# COMPACT_ATOMS: atom_id res chain seq x y z
N MET A 1 -8.42 22.59 -18.11
CA MET A 1 -7.80 21.71 -17.12
C MET A 1 -8.32 20.30 -17.37
N ALA A 2 -7.43 19.37 -17.44
CA ALA A 2 -7.76 17.96 -17.64
C ALA A 2 -8.49 17.40 -16.39
N GLU A 3 -9.38 16.42 -16.58
CA GLU A 3 -10.07 15.75 -15.48
C GLU A 3 -9.18 14.65 -14.90
N LEU A 4 -8.86 14.75 -13.60
CA LEU A 4 -8.02 13.79 -12.87
C LEU A 4 -8.81 12.71 -12.14
N LYS A 5 -10.15 12.70 -12.27
CA LYS A 5 -10.99 11.71 -11.60
C LYS A 5 -10.71 10.29 -12.07
N THR A 6 -10.80 9.38 -11.13
CA THR A 6 -10.67 7.94 -11.38
C THR A 6 -11.60 7.16 -10.46
N ASN A 7 -11.79 5.87 -10.74
CA ASN A 7 -12.49 4.95 -9.85
C ASN A 7 -11.49 3.88 -9.44
N TYR A 8 -11.24 3.72 -8.15
CA TYR A 8 -10.30 2.74 -7.63
C TYR A 8 -11.03 1.79 -6.68
N MET A 9 -10.99 0.51 -6.97
CA MET A 9 -11.73 -0.58 -6.30
C MET A 9 -13.22 -0.28 -6.05
N GLY A 10 -13.85 0.41 -7.00
CA GLY A 10 -15.25 0.84 -6.90
C GLY A 10 -15.47 2.14 -6.13
N ILE A 11 -14.43 2.76 -5.58
CA ILE A 11 -14.48 4.03 -4.87
C ILE A 11 -14.13 5.17 -5.84
N PRO A 12 -15.03 6.18 -6.03
CA PRO A 12 -14.71 7.35 -6.84
C PRO A 12 -13.66 8.22 -6.14
N LEU A 13 -12.61 8.57 -6.86
CA LEU A 13 -11.52 9.44 -6.40
C LEU A 13 -11.46 10.69 -7.25
N GLU A 14 -11.30 11.86 -6.62
CA GLU A 14 -11.12 13.14 -7.33
C GLU A 14 -9.78 13.24 -8.05
N THR A 15 -8.76 12.52 -7.58
CA THR A 15 -7.42 12.45 -8.19
C THR A 15 -6.82 11.04 -8.07
N PRO A 16 -5.86 10.64 -8.90
CA PRO A 16 -5.28 9.31 -8.84
C PRO A 16 -4.23 9.13 -7.72
N ILE A 17 -3.90 10.19 -6.97
CA ILE A 17 -2.88 10.14 -5.92
C ILE A 17 -3.52 9.71 -4.61
N VAL A 18 -3.07 8.59 -4.08
CA VAL A 18 -3.46 8.03 -2.78
C VAL A 18 -2.28 8.15 -1.83
N VAL A 19 -2.49 8.69 -0.63
CA VAL A 19 -1.45 8.65 0.42
C VAL A 19 -1.33 7.21 0.91
N ALA A 20 -0.14 6.61 0.77
CA ALA A 20 0.11 5.25 1.22
C ALA A 20 0.13 5.13 2.76
N ALA A 21 -0.10 3.92 3.26
CA ALA A 21 0.01 3.62 4.69
C ALA A 21 1.39 4.03 5.25
N CYS A 22 1.42 5.09 6.05
CA CYS A 22 2.64 5.65 6.65
C CYS A 22 2.31 6.55 7.85
N SER A 23 3.32 7.15 8.48
CA SER A 23 3.18 8.02 9.65
C SER A 23 2.39 9.33 9.41
N ILE A 24 2.06 9.67 8.17
CA ILE A 24 1.17 10.81 7.87
C ILE A 24 -0.20 10.58 8.51
N SER A 25 -0.70 9.35 8.51
CA SER A 25 -2.00 9.00 9.09
C SER A 25 -2.02 8.96 10.63
N ASN A 26 -0.92 9.26 11.31
CA ASN A 26 -0.89 9.32 12.78
C ASN A 26 -1.51 10.60 13.36
N MET A 27 -1.73 11.64 12.55
CA MET A 27 -2.25 12.93 13.00
C MET A 27 -3.36 13.41 12.07
N ILE A 28 -4.52 13.76 12.63
CA ILE A 28 -5.68 14.25 11.86
C ILE A 28 -5.33 15.49 11.04
N ASP A 29 -4.57 16.43 11.61
CA ASP A 29 -4.17 17.66 10.89
C ASP A 29 -3.33 17.33 9.63
N ARG A 30 -2.49 16.29 9.67
CA ARG A 30 -1.75 15.83 8.50
C ARG A 30 -2.65 15.19 7.46
N ILE A 31 -3.69 14.47 7.89
CA ILE A 31 -4.66 13.86 6.99
C ILE A 31 -5.50 14.96 6.31
N LYS A 32 -5.95 15.98 7.07
CA LYS A 32 -6.63 17.17 6.52
C LYS A 32 -5.76 17.89 5.50
N LEU A 33 -4.48 18.09 5.80
CA LEU A 33 -3.55 18.70 4.87
C LEU A 33 -3.39 17.89 3.59
N ALA A 34 -3.43 16.56 3.66
CA ALA A 34 -3.41 15.70 2.46
C ALA A 34 -4.68 15.86 1.62
N GLU A 35 -5.86 15.94 2.26
CA GLU A 35 -7.12 16.24 1.59
C GLU A 35 -7.09 17.62 0.92
N GLU A 36 -6.66 18.66 1.62
CA GLU A 36 -6.52 20.03 1.10
C GLU A 36 -5.50 20.10 -0.06
N ALA A 37 -4.45 19.29 -0.01
CA ALA A 37 -3.45 19.20 -1.07
C ALA A 37 -3.95 18.45 -2.32
N GLY A 38 -5.13 17.81 -2.27
CA GLY A 38 -5.78 17.15 -3.38
C GLY A 38 -5.54 15.63 -3.46
N ALA A 39 -5.19 14.97 -2.35
CA ALA A 39 -5.18 13.51 -2.32
C ALA A 39 -6.54 12.94 -2.67
N GLY A 40 -6.61 11.95 -3.55
CA GLY A 40 -7.85 11.25 -3.93
C GLY A 40 -8.34 10.31 -2.82
N ALA A 41 -7.43 9.71 -2.06
CA ALA A 41 -7.70 8.87 -0.90
C ALA A 41 -6.48 8.81 0.02
N LEU A 42 -6.67 8.25 1.21
CA LEU A 42 -5.57 7.94 2.14
C LEU A 42 -5.74 6.53 2.68
N VAL A 43 -4.63 5.78 2.66
CA VAL A 43 -4.52 4.50 3.36
C VAL A 43 -4.01 4.76 4.78
N ILE A 44 -4.84 4.45 5.76
CA ILE A 44 -4.46 4.56 7.17
C ILE A 44 -3.38 3.51 7.46
N ARG A 45 -2.41 3.84 8.31
CA ARG A 45 -1.34 2.92 8.71
C ARG A 45 -1.90 1.57 9.13
N SER A 46 -1.16 0.51 8.84
CA SER A 46 -1.60 -0.86 9.14
C SER A 46 -1.84 -1.07 10.63
N LEU A 47 -2.93 -1.78 10.92
CA LEU A 47 -3.12 -2.46 12.18
C LEU A 47 -2.32 -3.76 12.11
N PHE A 48 -1.38 -3.95 13.03
CA PHE A 48 -0.54 -5.15 13.13
C PHE A 48 -1.00 -6.02 14.29
N GLU A 49 -1.32 -7.29 14.02
CA GLU A 49 -1.75 -8.24 15.04
C GLU A 49 -0.65 -8.49 16.08
N GLU A 50 0.62 -8.54 15.66
CA GLU A 50 1.76 -8.71 16.57
C GLU A 50 1.89 -7.56 17.56
N GLN A 51 1.64 -6.32 17.12
CA GLN A 51 1.66 -5.17 18.00
C GLN A 51 0.57 -5.28 19.07
N ILE A 52 -0.64 -5.69 18.67
CA ILE A 52 -1.76 -5.87 19.59
C ILE A 52 -1.46 -6.96 20.62
N GLN A 53 -0.87 -8.07 20.18
CA GLN A 53 -0.49 -9.17 21.06
C GLN A 53 0.61 -8.76 22.03
N PHE A 54 1.59 -8.01 21.56
CA PHE A 54 2.67 -7.48 22.39
C PHE A 54 2.15 -6.47 23.44
N ASP A 55 1.27 -5.55 23.03
CA ASP A 55 0.66 -4.57 23.92
C ASP A 55 -0.20 -5.26 25.00
N ALA A 56 -0.95 -6.31 24.62
CA ALA A 56 -1.73 -7.11 25.56
C ALA A 56 -0.84 -7.86 26.56
N GLN A 57 0.27 -8.45 26.12
CA GLN A 57 1.23 -9.14 27.00
C GLN A 57 1.90 -8.17 27.99
N ASN A 58 2.33 -7.00 27.50
CA ASN A 58 2.91 -5.98 28.37
C ASN A 58 1.92 -5.47 29.42
N MET A 59 0.63 -5.37 29.06
CA MET A 59 -0.42 -4.96 29.99
C MET A 59 -0.69 -6.03 31.05
N ASP A 60 -0.71 -7.32 30.68
CA ASP A 60 -0.84 -8.44 31.61
C ASP A 60 0.37 -8.53 32.55
N ASP A 61 1.58 -8.35 32.05
CA ASP A 61 2.80 -8.32 32.83
C ASP A 61 2.80 -7.12 33.80
N ALA A 62 2.39 -5.94 33.35
CA ALA A 62 2.28 -4.75 34.20
C ALA A 62 1.21 -4.90 35.28
N LEU A 63 0.06 -5.53 34.97
CA LEU A 63 -0.98 -5.84 35.92
C LEU A 63 -0.54 -6.91 36.94
N SER A 64 0.23 -7.90 36.49
CA SER A 64 0.77 -8.95 37.38
C SER A 64 1.84 -8.42 38.35
N VAL A 65 2.71 -7.52 37.89
CA VAL A 65 3.71 -6.82 38.69
C VAL A 65 3.07 -5.79 39.65
N GLY A 66 1.96 -5.17 39.23
CA GLY A 66 1.22 -4.19 40.04
C GLY A 66 0.46 -4.80 41.25
N SER A 67 0.25 -6.12 41.26
CA SER A 67 -0.45 -6.78 42.39
C SER A 67 0.39 -6.87 43.66
N GLU A 68 1.72 -6.65 43.60
CA GLU A 68 2.64 -6.69 44.74
C GLU A 68 3.31 -5.33 45.06
N SER A 69 3.04 -4.26 44.36
CA SER A 69 3.73 -2.98 44.48
C SER A 69 2.79 -1.79 44.72
N PHE A 70 3.16 -0.93 45.65
CA PHE A 70 2.46 0.24 46.14
C PHE A 70 1.91 1.18 45.06
N ALA A 71 0.78 1.85 45.36
CA ALA A 71 0.01 2.78 44.51
C ALA A 71 0.79 3.98 43.92
N GLU A 72 2.03 4.21 44.33
CA GLU A 72 2.88 5.31 43.82
C GLU A 72 3.66 4.93 42.55
N ALA A 73 3.68 3.65 42.15
CA ALA A 73 4.39 3.18 40.96
C ALA A 73 3.67 3.53 39.60
N ILE A 74 2.40 3.96 39.69
CA ILE A 74 1.56 4.24 38.50
C ILE A 74 2.04 5.47 37.69
N THR A 75 2.90 6.31 38.29
CA THR A 75 3.35 7.56 37.66
C THR A 75 4.62 7.42 36.79
N TYR A 76 5.24 6.23 36.75
CA TYR A 76 6.55 6.05 36.10
C TYR A 76 6.53 5.27 34.79
N TYR A 77 5.35 4.92 34.26
CA TYR A 77 5.28 4.31 32.95
C TYR A 77 5.30 5.39 31.86
N PRO A 78 6.21 5.29 30.87
CA PRO A 78 6.13 6.15 29.69
C PRO A 78 4.76 5.92 29.09
N SER A 79 4.08 7.02 28.76
CA SER A 79 2.81 6.98 28.05
C SER A 79 2.97 6.04 26.86
N ILE A 80 2.26 4.91 26.88
CA ILE A 80 2.24 3.96 25.77
C ILE A 80 1.64 4.75 24.60
N GLU A 81 2.49 5.21 23.68
CA GLU A 81 2.06 6.00 22.52
C GLU A 81 1.16 5.22 21.56
N HIS A 82 0.88 3.93 21.85
CA HIS A 82 0.05 3.08 21.02
C HIS A 82 -0.76 2.12 21.89
N GLY A 83 -1.93 2.54 22.33
CA GLY A 83 -2.96 1.65 22.86
C GLY A 83 -3.38 0.60 21.83
N GLY A 84 -3.93 -0.52 22.30
CA GLY A 84 -4.27 -1.69 21.48
C GLY A 84 -5.24 -1.45 20.31
N ALA A 85 -5.80 -2.51 19.75
CA ALA A 85 -6.71 -2.44 18.60
C ALA A 85 -7.84 -1.40 18.77
N ASP A 86 -8.40 -1.27 19.97
CA ASP A 86 -9.52 -0.37 20.23
C ASP A 86 -9.13 1.10 20.06
N GLU A 87 -7.93 1.50 20.48
CA GLU A 87 -7.46 2.87 20.27
C GLU A 87 -7.26 3.18 18.78
N HIS A 88 -6.73 2.22 18.03
CA HIS A 88 -6.59 2.37 16.58
C HIS A 88 -7.96 2.51 15.89
N LEU A 89 -8.94 1.71 16.28
CA LEU A 89 -10.30 1.78 15.75
C LEU A 89 -10.97 3.12 16.08
N MET A 90 -10.90 3.57 17.35
CA MET A 90 -11.41 4.89 17.76
C MET A 90 -10.74 6.04 17.01
N TRP A 91 -9.43 5.91 16.74
CA TRP A 91 -8.69 6.87 15.93
C TRP A 91 -9.21 6.93 14.49
N ILE A 92 -9.51 5.79 13.87
CA ILE A 92 -10.09 5.73 12.52
C ILE A 92 -11.47 6.37 12.50
N GLU A 93 -12.36 6.02 13.44
CA GLU A 93 -13.69 6.61 13.55
C GLU A 93 -13.62 8.14 13.69
N LYS A 94 -12.75 8.63 14.56
CA LYS A 94 -12.52 10.06 14.73
C LYS A 94 -12.05 10.70 13.43
N THR A 95 -11.08 10.09 12.76
CA THR A 95 -10.54 10.59 11.49
C THR A 95 -11.62 10.63 10.41
N ARG A 96 -12.45 9.59 10.32
CA ARG A 96 -13.55 9.51 9.35
C ARG A 96 -14.55 10.66 9.46
N ASN A 97 -14.78 11.14 10.68
CA ASN A 97 -15.68 12.26 10.93
C ASN A 97 -15.07 13.63 10.59
N GLU A 98 -13.76 13.70 10.43
CA GLU A 98 -13.01 14.96 10.24
C GLU A 98 -12.63 15.23 8.77
N VAL A 99 -12.68 14.22 7.89
CA VAL A 99 -12.33 14.34 6.47
C VAL A 99 -13.42 13.78 5.57
N ARG A 100 -13.49 14.30 4.34
CA ARG A 100 -14.43 13.84 3.30
C ARG A 100 -13.78 12.87 2.32
N MET A 101 -12.44 12.98 2.18
CA MET A 101 -11.64 12.11 1.35
C MET A 101 -11.85 10.65 1.74
N PRO A 102 -11.96 9.72 0.78
CA PRO A 102 -12.03 8.29 1.06
C PRO A 102 -10.88 7.81 1.93
N LEU A 103 -11.21 7.04 2.98
CA LEU A 103 -10.26 6.39 3.86
C LEU A 103 -10.26 4.89 3.61
N ILE A 104 -9.08 4.31 3.43
CA ILE A 104 -8.83 2.89 3.28
C ILE A 104 -8.05 2.44 4.51
N ALA A 105 -8.55 1.47 5.26
CA ALA A 105 -7.83 0.93 6.40
C ALA A 105 -6.87 -0.17 5.95
N SER A 106 -5.61 -0.12 6.41
CA SER A 106 -4.64 -1.17 6.14
C SER A 106 -4.59 -2.17 7.29
N LEU A 107 -4.57 -3.46 6.96
CA LEU A 107 -4.51 -4.56 7.91
C LEU A 107 -3.32 -5.46 7.61
N ASN A 108 -2.59 -5.82 8.65
CA ASN A 108 -1.58 -6.87 8.64
C ASN A 108 -1.81 -7.77 9.84
N ALA A 109 -2.20 -9.02 9.60
CA ALA A 109 -2.41 -10.01 10.66
C ALA A 109 -1.57 -11.26 10.40
N VAL A 110 -1.43 -12.10 11.41
CA VAL A 110 -0.63 -13.34 11.37
C VAL A 110 -1.53 -14.56 11.31
N SER A 111 -2.65 -14.52 12.04
CA SER A 111 -3.60 -15.63 12.12
C SER A 111 -4.81 -15.41 11.23
N LEU A 112 -5.38 -16.50 10.70
CA LEU A 112 -6.62 -16.42 9.91
C LEU A 112 -7.76 -15.77 10.73
N GLY A 113 -7.85 -16.08 12.02
CA GLY A 113 -8.82 -15.48 12.94
C GLY A 113 -8.57 -13.99 13.17
N GLY A 114 -7.31 -13.55 13.22
CA GLY A 114 -6.92 -12.15 13.29
C GLY A 114 -7.36 -11.40 12.03
N TRP A 115 -7.08 -11.93 10.85
CA TRP A 115 -7.50 -11.32 9.59
C TRP A 115 -9.01 -11.04 9.54
N THR A 116 -9.84 -12.01 9.85
CA THR A 116 -11.31 -11.88 9.78
C THR A 116 -11.87 -11.00 10.89
N LYS A 117 -11.37 -11.13 12.12
CA LYS A 117 -11.80 -10.33 13.27
C LYS A 117 -11.51 -8.85 13.04
N TYR A 118 -10.26 -8.51 12.71
CA TYR A 118 -9.87 -7.10 12.56
C TYR A 118 -10.45 -6.48 11.30
N ALA A 119 -10.64 -7.22 10.21
CA ALA A 119 -11.34 -6.72 9.03
C ALA A 119 -12.76 -6.25 9.34
N ARG A 120 -13.54 -7.02 10.11
CA ARG A 120 -14.88 -6.62 10.55
C ARG A 120 -14.86 -5.38 11.46
N GLN A 121 -13.90 -5.31 12.37
CA GLN A 121 -13.77 -4.15 13.26
C GLN A 121 -13.42 -2.88 12.48
N LEU A 122 -12.51 -3.00 11.50
CA LEU A 122 -12.15 -1.89 10.63
C LEU A 122 -13.32 -1.44 9.75
N GLU A 123 -14.10 -2.36 9.18
CA GLU A 123 -15.32 -2.02 8.44
C GLU A 123 -16.32 -1.25 9.31
N ALA A 124 -16.48 -1.66 10.58
CA ALA A 124 -17.40 -1.02 11.51
C ALA A 124 -17.05 0.45 11.81
N THR A 125 -15.80 0.87 11.60
CA THR A 125 -15.37 2.27 11.75
C THR A 125 -15.88 3.19 10.62
N GLY A 126 -16.51 2.63 9.58
CA GLY A 126 -17.02 3.39 8.44
C GLY A 126 -15.99 3.78 7.39
N VAL A 127 -14.83 3.11 7.33
CA VAL A 127 -13.88 3.28 6.23
C VAL A 127 -14.46 2.85 4.89
N ASN A 128 -13.96 3.42 3.81
CA ASN A 128 -14.47 3.18 2.45
C ASN A 128 -13.96 1.87 1.83
N GLY A 129 -12.87 1.30 2.35
CA GLY A 129 -12.29 0.06 1.86
C GLY A 129 -11.19 -0.45 2.79
N LEU A 130 -10.70 -1.67 2.50
CA LEU A 130 -9.59 -2.30 3.19
C LEU A 130 -8.42 -2.53 2.23
N GLU A 131 -7.20 -2.42 2.73
CA GLU A 131 -5.97 -2.87 2.07
C GLU A 131 -5.35 -3.98 2.92
N LEU A 132 -5.39 -5.23 2.44
CA LEU A 132 -4.68 -6.32 3.08
C LEU A 132 -3.21 -6.28 2.70
N ASN A 133 -2.37 -6.10 3.68
CA ASN A 133 -0.93 -6.15 3.55
C ASN A 133 -0.44 -7.52 4.04
N VAL A 134 -0.58 -8.55 3.19
CA VAL A 134 -0.12 -9.91 3.52
C VAL A 134 1.39 -9.96 3.36
N TYR A 135 2.07 -9.63 4.46
CA TYR A 135 3.51 -9.53 4.52
C TYR A 135 4.09 -10.79 5.16
N ALA A 136 4.86 -11.55 4.40
CA ALA A 136 5.60 -12.69 4.90
C ALA A 136 6.98 -12.78 4.27
N VAL A 137 8.01 -13.00 5.10
CA VAL A 137 9.32 -13.42 4.62
C VAL A 137 9.31 -14.94 4.54
N ALA A 138 9.38 -15.50 3.33
CA ALA A 138 9.38 -16.94 3.09
C ALA A 138 10.73 -17.59 3.45
N ALA A 139 11.09 -17.55 4.75
CA ALA A 139 12.39 -18.00 5.25
C ALA A 139 12.39 -19.47 5.72
N ASP A 140 11.24 -20.11 5.91
CA ASP A 140 11.17 -21.53 6.29
C ASP A 140 11.37 -22.43 5.07
N PRO A 141 12.49 -23.19 5.00
CA PRO A 141 12.79 -24.04 3.85
C PRO A 141 11.84 -25.22 3.68
N ARG A 142 10.97 -25.50 4.66
CA ARG A 142 9.97 -26.58 4.61
C ARG A 142 8.68 -26.12 3.92
N ARG A 143 8.45 -24.82 3.76
CA ARG A 143 7.28 -24.27 3.11
C ARG A 143 7.53 -24.09 1.61
N SER A 144 6.70 -24.69 0.79
CA SER A 144 6.76 -24.52 -0.66
C SER A 144 6.11 -23.18 -1.09
N ALA A 145 6.41 -22.74 -2.33
CA ALA A 145 5.72 -21.59 -2.91
C ALA A 145 4.19 -21.80 -2.96
N ALA A 146 3.76 -23.03 -3.26
CA ALA A 146 2.34 -23.36 -3.30
C ALA A 146 1.65 -23.22 -1.93
N ASP A 147 2.33 -23.58 -0.84
CA ASP A 147 1.79 -23.42 0.52
C ASP A 147 1.57 -21.93 0.85
N ILE A 148 2.55 -21.08 0.50
CA ILE A 148 2.50 -19.64 0.75
C ILE A 148 1.40 -18.97 -0.08
N GLU A 149 1.29 -19.34 -1.36
CA GLU A 149 0.26 -18.80 -2.25
C GLU A 149 -1.15 -19.29 -1.83
N THR A 150 -1.28 -20.55 -1.41
CA THR A 150 -2.56 -21.09 -0.90
C THR A 150 -3.02 -20.34 0.35
N GLU A 151 -2.12 -20.11 1.30
CA GLU A 151 -2.43 -19.34 2.51
C GLU A 151 -2.90 -17.91 2.18
N LEU A 152 -2.24 -17.22 1.24
CA LEU A 152 -2.69 -15.92 0.76
C LEU A 152 -4.13 -15.98 0.25
N TYR A 153 -4.45 -16.96 -0.60
CA TYR A 153 -5.79 -17.10 -1.17
C TYR A 153 -6.85 -17.44 -0.13
N GLU A 154 -6.52 -18.26 0.86
CA GLU A 154 -7.41 -18.58 1.99
C GLU A 154 -7.70 -17.37 2.85
N ILE A 155 -6.68 -16.57 3.20
CA ILE A 155 -6.83 -15.30 3.92
C ILE A 155 -7.78 -14.38 3.17
N VAL A 156 -7.51 -14.15 1.88
CA VAL A 156 -8.29 -13.20 1.07
C VAL A 156 -9.74 -13.66 0.93
N LYS A 157 -9.98 -14.95 0.70
CA LYS A 157 -11.35 -15.52 0.64
C LYS A 157 -12.08 -15.36 1.96
N ALA A 158 -11.42 -15.65 3.07
CA ALA A 158 -12.02 -15.54 4.40
C ALA A 158 -12.38 -14.09 4.74
N VAL A 159 -11.47 -13.14 4.51
CA VAL A 159 -11.75 -11.71 4.75
C VAL A 159 -12.87 -11.23 3.84
N LYS A 160 -12.84 -11.57 2.56
CA LYS A 160 -13.87 -11.16 1.60
C LYS A 160 -15.25 -11.69 1.94
N ALA A 161 -15.35 -12.85 2.59
CA ALA A 161 -16.63 -13.40 3.07
C ALA A 161 -17.19 -12.66 4.30
N GLU A 162 -16.33 -11.95 5.03
CA GLU A 162 -16.68 -11.30 6.30
C GLU A 162 -17.03 -9.81 6.16
N VAL A 163 -16.55 -9.15 5.09
CA VAL A 163 -16.75 -7.72 4.88
C VAL A 163 -17.47 -7.43 3.57
N SER A 164 -18.23 -6.34 3.54
CA SER A 164 -18.96 -5.86 2.36
C SER A 164 -18.22 -4.74 1.61
N ILE A 165 -17.33 -4.03 2.28
CA ILE A 165 -16.52 -2.96 1.68
C ILE A 165 -15.45 -3.52 0.75
N PRO A 166 -15.04 -2.76 -0.28
CA PRO A 166 -14.05 -3.23 -1.25
C PRO A 166 -12.68 -3.49 -0.62
N LEU A 167 -11.99 -4.49 -1.20
CA LEU A 167 -10.75 -5.05 -0.68
C LEU A 167 -9.62 -4.91 -1.68
N ALA A 168 -8.55 -4.19 -1.36
CA ALA A 168 -7.29 -4.24 -2.08
C ALA A 168 -6.33 -5.26 -1.45
N VAL A 169 -5.53 -5.92 -2.26
CA VAL A 169 -4.44 -6.79 -1.77
C VAL A 169 -3.10 -6.22 -2.22
N LYS A 170 -2.26 -5.88 -1.23
CA LYS A 170 -0.90 -5.39 -1.48
C LYS A 170 0.06 -6.56 -1.53
N LEU A 171 0.66 -6.74 -2.71
CA LEU A 171 1.46 -7.91 -3.03
C LEU A 171 2.94 -7.71 -2.68
N SER A 172 3.60 -8.82 -2.37
CA SER A 172 5.05 -8.94 -2.38
C SER A 172 5.55 -9.06 -3.84
N PRO A 173 6.74 -8.54 -4.18
CA PRO A 173 7.35 -8.82 -5.48
C PRO A 173 8.02 -10.21 -5.56
N PHE A 174 8.08 -10.96 -4.46
CA PHE A 174 8.88 -12.18 -4.33
C PHE A 174 8.13 -13.48 -4.57
N TYR A 175 6.93 -13.44 -5.14
CA TYR A 175 6.25 -14.66 -5.59
C TYR A 175 6.98 -15.25 -6.80
N THR A 176 7.01 -16.58 -6.90
CA THR A 176 7.61 -17.29 -8.05
C THR A 176 6.93 -16.90 -9.37
N SER A 177 5.62 -16.68 -9.35
CA SER A 177 4.85 -16.21 -10.49
C SER A 177 3.84 -15.15 -10.06
N VAL A 178 4.28 -13.88 -10.06
CA VAL A 178 3.40 -12.73 -9.72
C VAL A 178 2.16 -12.70 -10.62
N ALA A 179 2.30 -13.03 -11.91
CA ALA A 179 1.16 -13.04 -12.83
C ALA A 179 0.12 -14.10 -12.45
N ASN A 180 0.55 -15.29 -12.01
CA ASN A 180 -0.37 -16.33 -11.55
C ASN A 180 -1.09 -15.89 -10.27
N VAL A 181 -0.35 -15.38 -9.29
CA VAL A 181 -0.91 -14.87 -8.03
C VAL A 181 -1.94 -13.76 -8.30
N ALA A 182 -1.61 -12.81 -9.16
CA ALA A 182 -2.53 -11.73 -9.53
C ALA A 182 -3.82 -12.27 -10.18
N THR A 183 -3.69 -13.23 -11.11
CA THR A 183 -4.84 -13.86 -11.79
C THR A 183 -5.72 -14.66 -10.82
N GLU A 184 -5.14 -15.39 -9.87
CA GLU A 184 -5.93 -16.13 -8.89
C GLU A 184 -6.67 -15.20 -7.92
N LEU A 185 -6.05 -14.09 -7.50
CA LEU A 185 -6.71 -13.05 -6.69
C LEU A 185 -7.86 -12.39 -7.46
N ASP A 186 -7.66 -12.10 -8.74
CA ASP A 186 -8.69 -11.58 -9.64
C ASP A 186 -9.87 -12.56 -9.76
N ARG A 187 -9.62 -13.87 -9.91
CA ARG A 187 -10.66 -14.92 -9.91
C ARG A 187 -11.41 -15.03 -8.59
N ILE A 188 -10.75 -14.77 -7.46
CA ILE A 188 -11.40 -14.64 -6.14
C ILE A 188 -12.31 -13.41 -6.12
N GLY A 189 -12.11 -12.47 -7.05
CA GLY A 189 -12.86 -11.23 -7.19
C GLY A 189 -12.34 -10.13 -6.29
N VAL A 190 -11.02 -10.04 -6.13
CA VAL A 190 -10.36 -8.90 -5.47
C VAL A 190 -10.44 -7.71 -6.40
N PRO A 191 -11.07 -6.59 -5.99
CA PRO A 191 -11.28 -5.46 -6.89
C PRO A 191 -10.02 -4.62 -7.15
N ALA A 192 -8.94 -4.75 -6.34
CA ALA A 192 -7.70 -4.02 -6.59
C ALA A 192 -6.44 -4.76 -6.09
N LEU A 193 -5.34 -4.60 -6.82
CA LEU A 193 -4.02 -5.10 -6.48
C LEU A 193 -3.04 -3.94 -6.35
N VAL A 194 -2.25 -3.92 -5.27
CA VAL A 194 -1.23 -2.89 -5.02
C VAL A 194 0.16 -3.49 -5.24
N LEU A 195 0.92 -2.90 -6.16
CA LEU A 195 2.23 -3.34 -6.60
C LEU A 195 3.30 -2.32 -6.20
N PHE A 196 4.21 -2.59 -5.29
CA PHE A 196 4.36 -3.72 -4.39
C PHE A 196 4.61 -3.24 -2.95
N ASN A 197 4.45 -4.13 -1.97
CA ASN A 197 4.96 -3.87 -0.65
C ASN A 197 6.48 -3.71 -0.70
N ARG A 198 7.00 -2.68 -0.04
CA ARG A 198 8.44 -2.44 0.06
C ARG A 198 8.97 -3.12 1.30
N PHE A 199 9.77 -4.16 1.10
CA PHE A 199 10.45 -4.85 2.17
C PHE A 199 11.63 -4.02 2.67
N LEU A 200 11.67 -3.77 3.97
CA LEU A 200 12.86 -3.23 4.62
C LEU A 200 13.94 -4.32 4.64
N GLN A 201 15.10 -4.01 4.11
CA GLN A 201 16.23 -4.93 4.10
C GLN A 201 17.15 -4.59 5.26
N PRO A 202 17.55 -5.59 6.08
CA PRO A 202 18.58 -5.37 7.09
C PRO A 202 19.92 -5.12 6.40
N ASP A 203 20.74 -4.28 7.01
CA ASP A 203 22.15 -4.08 6.64
C ASP A 203 23.07 -4.56 7.78
N ILE A 204 24.34 -4.65 7.50
CA ILE A 204 25.36 -5.08 8.47
C ILE A 204 26.40 -3.96 8.61
N ASP A 205 26.57 -3.48 9.84
CA ASP A 205 27.72 -2.62 10.16
C ASP A 205 28.95 -3.50 10.48
N PRO A 206 29.95 -3.53 9.60
CA PRO A 206 31.15 -4.34 9.81
C PRO A 206 32.03 -3.79 10.93
N THR A 207 31.83 -2.56 11.38
CA THR A 207 32.63 -1.97 12.46
C THR A 207 32.15 -2.43 13.83
N THR A 208 30.82 -2.51 13.99
CA THR A 208 30.21 -2.95 15.25
C THR A 208 29.77 -4.40 15.22
N GLU A 209 29.93 -5.08 14.07
CA GLU A 209 29.49 -6.48 13.83
C GLU A 209 28.01 -6.68 14.22
N SER A 210 27.16 -5.72 13.87
CA SER A 210 25.74 -5.72 14.23
C SER A 210 24.83 -5.53 13.03
N LEU A 211 23.58 -6.00 13.15
CA LEU A 211 22.52 -5.73 12.17
C LEU A 211 22.06 -4.27 12.33
N VAL A 212 21.96 -3.59 11.19
CA VAL A 212 21.40 -2.23 11.10
C VAL A 212 20.02 -2.34 10.45
N THR A 213 19.01 -1.78 11.13
CA THR A 213 17.64 -1.67 10.61
C THR A 213 17.27 -0.20 10.56
N GLU A 214 17.31 0.38 9.36
CA GLU A 214 16.94 1.78 9.14
C GLU A 214 15.78 1.88 8.16
N MET A 215 14.90 2.85 8.41
CA MET A 215 13.84 3.18 7.46
C MET A 215 14.41 4.09 6.37
N VAL A 216 14.82 3.50 5.25
CA VAL A 216 15.28 4.25 4.07
C VAL A 216 14.07 4.55 3.18
N LEU A 217 13.90 5.82 2.79
CA LEU A 217 12.84 6.22 1.84
C LEU A 217 13.13 5.64 0.44
N SER A 218 12.07 5.30 -0.30
CA SER A 218 12.23 4.79 -1.66
C SER A 218 12.80 5.86 -2.59
N GLN A 219 13.55 5.41 -3.59
CA GLN A 219 14.10 6.25 -4.64
C GLN A 219 13.29 6.09 -5.94
N PRO A 220 13.30 7.08 -6.85
CA PRO A 220 12.55 7.03 -8.11
C PRO A 220 12.83 5.80 -8.97
N GLU A 221 14.06 5.26 -8.92
CA GLU A 221 14.47 4.08 -9.69
C GLU A 221 13.74 2.81 -9.25
N GLU A 222 13.30 2.74 -8.02
CA GLU A 222 12.56 1.60 -7.47
C GLU A 222 11.17 1.43 -8.12
N MET A 223 10.65 2.48 -8.77
CA MET A 223 9.39 2.41 -9.53
C MET A 223 9.45 1.46 -10.72
N LYS A 224 10.64 1.14 -11.25
CA LYS A 224 10.78 0.32 -12.47
C LYS A 224 10.17 -1.07 -12.33
N LEU A 225 10.25 -1.68 -11.15
CA LEU A 225 9.69 -3.00 -10.90
C LEU A 225 8.15 -2.98 -10.89
N PRO A 226 7.47 -2.18 -10.06
CA PRO A 226 6.01 -2.09 -10.10
C PRO A 226 5.49 -1.59 -11.45
N LEU A 227 6.18 -0.68 -12.12
CA LEU A 227 5.82 -0.20 -13.46
C LEU A 227 5.79 -1.34 -14.49
N ARG A 228 6.83 -2.19 -14.50
CA ARG A 228 6.88 -3.38 -15.38
C ARG A 228 5.69 -4.30 -15.13
N TRP A 229 5.43 -4.65 -13.85
CA TRP A 229 4.35 -5.57 -13.53
C TRP A 229 2.97 -5.00 -13.79
N THR A 230 2.77 -3.69 -13.57
CA THR A 230 1.54 -3.01 -13.98
C THR A 230 1.32 -3.13 -15.47
N GLY A 231 2.34 -2.86 -16.29
CA GLY A 231 2.24 -3.01 -17.73
C GLY A 231 2.01 -4.45 -18.21
N LEU A 232 2.53 -5.44 -17.50
CA LEU A 232 2.30 -6.86 -17.80
C LEU A 232 0.90 -7.34 -17.40
N LEU A 233 0.34 -6.83 -16.30
CA LEU A 233 -0.93 -7.28 -15.75
C LEU A 233 -2.13 -6.54 -16.34
N HIS A 234 -1.94 -5.30 -16.81
CA HIS A 234 -3.02 -4.51 -17.41
C HIS A 234 -3.68 -5.25 -18.59
N GLY A 235 -5.00 -5.44 -18.51
CA GLY A 235 -5.80 -6.18 -19.47
C GLY A 235 -5.65 -7.71 -19.40
N ARG A 236 -4.94 -8.24 -18.38
CA ARG A 236 -4.92 -9.66 -18.01
C ARG A 236 -5.73 -9.96 -16.76
N VAL A 237 -5.93 -8.97 -15.91
CA VAL A 237 -6.79 -8.99 -14.74
C VAL A 237 -7.83 -7.89 -14.87
N ASP A 238 -9.00 -8.09 -14.30
CA ASP A 238 -10.08 -7.09 -14.22
C ASP A 238 -9.90 -6.19 -12.99
N ALA A 239 -9.14 -6.65 -11.99
CA ALA A 239 -8.79 -5.86 -10.80
C ALA A 239 -8.05 -4.58 -11.17
N ASP A 240 -8.39 -3.49 -10.49
CA ASP A 240 -7.65 -2.23 -10.56
C ASP A 240 -6.20 -2.42 -10.10
N LEU A 241 -5.27 -1.75 -10.77
CA LEU A 241 -3.85 -1.80 -10.43
C LEU A 241 -3.42 -0.48 -9.79
N ALA A 242 -2.80 -0.54 -8.61
CA ALA A 242 -2.16 0.60 -7.99
C ALA A 242 -0.65 0.38 -7.91
N ILE A 243 0.13 1.40 -8.29
CA ILE A 243 1.58 1.40 -8.10
C ILE A 243 1.92 2.06 -6.77
N THR A 244 2.81 1.44 -6.02
CA THR A 244 3.49 2.06 -4.88
C THR A 244 4.99 1.84 -4.99
N THR A 245 5.78 2.65 -4.26
CA THR A 245 7.25 2.68 -4.29
C THR A 245 7.81 3.42 -5.51
N GLY A 246 8.67 4.39 -5.24
CA GLY A 246 9.41 5.15 -6.26
C GLY A 246 8.59 6.20 -7.04
N VAL A 247 7.38 6.53 -6.61
CA VAL A 247 6.58 7.62 -7.20
C VAL A 247 6.94 8.92 -6.51
N HIS A 248 7.67 9.82 -7.20
CA HIS A 248 8.19 11.05 -6.63
C HIS A 248 7.77 12.32 -7.39
N SER A 249 7.10 12.20 -8.53
CA SER A 249 6.70 13.35 -9.35
C SER A 249 5.39 13.09 -10.08
N GLY A 250 4.75 14.15 -10.62
CA GLY A 250 3.59 14.01 -11.49
C GLY A 250 3.91 13.28 -12.81
N GLN A 251 5.17 13.32 -13.26
CA GLN A 251 5.62 12.52 -14.41
C GLN A 251 5.62 11.03 -14.06
N ASP A 252 5.96 10.65 -12.82
CA ASP A 252 5.89 9.25 -12.41
C ASP A 252 4.43 8.79 -12.31
N VAL A 253 3.51 9.66 -11.89
CA VAL A 253 2.07 9.38 -11.96
C VAL A 253 1.64 9.13 -13.40
N ALA A 254 2.07 9.97 -14.35
CA ALA A 254 1.77 9.77 -15.78
C ALA A 254 2.33 8.43 -16.31
N LYS A 255 3.56 8.05 -15.94
CA LYS A 255 4.14 6.74 -16.30
C LYS A 255 3.31 5.58 -15.74
N ALA A 256 2.86 5.68 -14.48
CA ALA A 256 2.03 4.67 -13.84
C ALA A 256 0.73 4.45 -14.62
N ILE A 257 0.04 5.54 -14.97
CA ILE A 257 -1.22 5.48 -15.71
C ILE A 257 -0.99 4.97 -17.15
N LEU A 258 0.06 5.42 -17.84
CA LEU A 258 0.47 4.89 -19.13
C LEU A 258 0.71 3.37 -19.11
N ALA A 259 1.26 2.84 -18.03
CA ALA A 259 1.43 1.40 -17.85
C ALA A 259 0.12 0.65 -17.55
N GLY A 260 -0.91 1.35 -17.08
CA GLY A 260 -2.23 0.78 -16.80
C GLY A 260 -2.70 0.91 -15.34
N ALA A 261 -1.99 1.67 -14.51
CA ALA A 261 -2.42 1.90 -13.14
C ALA A 261 -3.71 2.75 -13.10
N THR A 262 -4.57 2.44 -12.15
CA THR A 262 -5.78 3.20 -11.83
C THR A 262 -5.49 4.28 -10.79
N ALA A 263 -4.57 3.99 -9.85
CA ALA A 263 -4.13 4.90 -8.80
C ALA A 263 -2.63 4.73 -8.53
N VAL A 264 -2.04 5.69 -7.82
CA VAL A 264 -0.67 5.60 -7.30
C VAL A 264 -0.68 5.87 -5.81
N GLN A 265 0.06 5.06 -5.05
CA GLN A 265 0.24 5.24 -3.62
C GLN A 265 1.59 5.90 -3.34
N VAL A 266 1.57 7.04 -2.63
CA VAL A 266 2.75 7.86 -2.37
C VAL A 266 2.98 7.99 -0.87
N ALA A 267 4.21 7.73 -0.41
CA ALA A 267 4.66 7.98 0.96
C ALA A 267 6.00 8.72 0.97
N SER A 268 7.06 8.13 0.40
CA SER A 268 8.45 8.63 0.50
C SER A 268 8.58 10.08 0.04
N ALA A 269 8.00 10.46 -1.10
CA ALA A 269 8.03 11.83 -1.60
C ALA A 269 7.33 12.81 -0.63
N LEU A 270 6.24 12.38 0.03
CA LEU A 270 5.52 13.23 0.97
C LEU A 270 6.24 13.37 2.32
N LEU A 271 6.97 12.34 2.73
CA LEU A 271 7.82 12.39 3.92
C LEU A 271 9.07 13.27 3.69
N GLU A 272 9.60 13.28 2.47
CA GLU A 272 10.77 14.05 2.07
C GLU A 272 10.45 15.52 1.79
N TYR A 273 9.41 15.78 0.96
CA TYR A 273 9.10 17.13 0.47
C TYR A 273 7.90 17.79 1.18
N GLY A 274 7.26 17.07 2.10
CA GLY A 274 6.06 17.52 2.81
C GLY A 274 4.75 17.18 2.08
N ILE A 275 3.66 17.13 2.84
CA ILE A 275 2.34 16.67 2.37
C ILE A 275 1.77 17.54 1.25
N ALA A 276 2.00 18.85 1.32
CA ALA A 276 1.56 19.81 0.30
C ALA A 276 2.17 19.54 -1.09
N TYR A 277 3.21 18.69 -1.19
CA TYR A 277 3.81 18.30 -2.45
C TYR A 277 2.84 17.53 -3.37
N ILE A 278 1.76 16.95 -2.83
CA ILE A 278 0.66 16.36 -3.61
C ILE A 278 0.16 17.35 -4.67
N SER A 279 -0.10 18.61 -4.28
CA SER A 279 -0.56 19.66 -5.21
C SER A 279 0.46 19.93 -6.32
N THR A 280 1.75 19.79 -6.04
CA THR A 280 2.80 19.94 -7.05
C THR A 280 2.79 18.77 -8.03
N MET A 281 2.66 17.54 -7.53
CA MET A 281 2.56 16.34 -8.37
C MET A 281 1.33 16.40 -9.28
N LEU A 282 0.18 16.86 -8.77
CA LEU A 282 -1.05 17.02 -9.55
C LEU A 282 -0.87 18.07 -10.66
N ARG A 283 -0.31 19.25 -10.36
CA ARG A 283 -0.02 20.26 -11.39
C ARG A 283 0.95 19.76 -12.46
N GLN A 284 1.95 18.97 -12.08
CA GLN A 284 2.87 18.36 -13.05
C GLN A 284 2.16 17.36 -13.97
N LEU A 285 1.24 16.55 -13.40
CA LEU A 285 0.42 15.63 -14.17
C LEU A 285 -0.50 16.38 -15.15
N GLU A 286 -1.23 17.40 -14.66
CA GLU A 286 -2.10 18.23 -15.49
C GLU A 286 -1.33 18.90 -16.63
N GLY A 287 -0.17 19.52 -16.33
CA GLY A 287 0.67 20.14 -17.35
C GLY A 287 1.13 19.14 -18.40
N TRP A 288 1.51 17.93 -17.99
CA TRP A 288 1.88 16.85 -18.91
C TRP A 288 0.69 16.40 -19.79
N MET A 289 -0.52 16.34 -19.22
CA MET A 289 -1.74 15.99 -19.94
C MET A 289 -2.11 17.08 -20.96
N ASP A 290 -2.06 18.35 -20.55
CA ASP A 290 -2.37 19.51 -21.42
C ASP A 290 -1.40 19.58 -22.61
N GLU A 291 -0.09 19.37 -22.41
CA GLU A 291 0.91 19.32 -23.46
C GLU A 291 0.64 18.23 -24.51
N ARG A 292 -0.05 17.16 -24.15
CA ARG A 292 -0.37 16.02 -25.03
C ARG A 292 -1.80 16.01 -25.50
N GLY A 293 -2.63 16.96 -25.05
CA GLY A 293 -4.02 17.10 -25.43
C GLY A 293 -4.98 16.10 -24.79
N TYR A 294 -4.56 15.42 -23.69
CA TYR A 294 -5.43 14.51 -22.97
C TYR A 294 -6.43 15.26 -22.09
N GLN A 295 -7.71 14.87 -22.16
CA GLN A 295 -8.78 15.48 -21.39
C GLN A 295 -9.04 14.77 -20.05
N ASN A 296 -8.76 13.46 -19.98
CA ASN A 296 -8.96 12.62 -18.81
C ASN A 296 -7.95 11.48 -18.76
N LEU A 297 -7.86 10.81 -17.59
CA LEU A 297 -6.90 9.72 -17.35
C LEU A 297 -7.17 8.48 -18.20
N ALA A 298 -8.45 8.21 -18.54
CA ALA A 298 -8.82 7.02 -19.31
C ALA A 298 -8.28 7.04 -20.75
N GLU A 299 -8.04 8.23 -21.32
CA GLU A 299 -7.53 8.37 -22.68
C GLU A 299 -6.11 7.84 -22.87
N PHE A 300 -5.34 7.73 -21.80
CA PHE A 300 -3.97 7.23 -21.89
C PHE A 300 -3.65 6.07 -20.94
N ARG A 301 -4.63 5.65 -20.11
CA ARG A 301 -4.43 4.50 -19.22
C ARG A 301 -4.13 3.24 -20.02
N GLY A 302 -3.01 2.59 -19.68
CA GLY A 302 -2.59 1.34 -20.30
C GLY A 302 -2.05 1.47 -21.72
N LYS A 303 -1.94 2.68 -22.29
CA LYS A 303 -1.46 2.92 -23.65
C LYS A 303 -0.05 2.37 -23.90
N LEU A 304 0.76 2.26 -22.84
CA LEU A 304 2.08 1.64 -22.86
C LEU A 304 2.12 0.32 -22.08
N SER A 305 1.00 -0.37 -21.93
CA SER A 305 0.95 -1.72 -21.39
C SER A 305 1.47 -2.75 -22.39
N HIS A 306 1.83 -3.92 -21.90
CA HIS A 306 2.26 -5.05 -22.76
C HIS A 306 1.23 -5.41 -23.84
N LYS A 307 -0.06 -5.23 -23.56
CA LYS A 307 -1.16 -5.52 -24.46
C LYS A 307 -1.24 -4.52 -25.63
N GLU A 308 -0.94 -3.25 -25.37
CA GLU A 308 -1.20 -2.15 -26.30
C GLU A 308 0.05 -1.67 -27.06
N VAL A 309 1.27 -1.96 -26.56
CA VAL A 309 2.49 -1.56 -27.28
C VAL A 309 2.71 -2.40 -28.53
N LEU A 310 3.22 -1.75 -29.59
CA LEU A 310 3.56 -2.43 -30.84
C LEU A 310 4.71 -3.43 -30.67
N ASP A 311 5.62 -3.14 -29.76
CA ASP A 311 6.77 -3.99 -29.46
C ASP A 311 6.81 -4.30 -27.95
N PRO A 312 6.29 -5.47 -27.53
CA PRO A 312 6.26 -5.87 -26.13
C PRO A 312 7.62 -6.30 -25.58
N PHE A 313 8.67 -6.38 -26.39
CA PHE A 313 10.00 -6.83 -25.98
C PHE A 313 10.56 -6.05 -24.77
N GLY A 314 10.16 -4.78 -24.58
CA GLY A 314 10.50 -3.98 -23.42
C GLY A 314 10.08 -4.58 -22.09
N PHE A 315 9.00 -5.37 -22.07
CA PHE A 315 8.49 -6.07 -20.89
C PHE A 315 9.07 -7.50 -20.75
N GLU A 316 9.64 -8.06 -21.81
CA GLU A 316 10.09 -9.46 -21.88
C GLU A 316 11.61 -9.61 -21.68
N ARG A 317 12.06 -10.85 -21.66
CA ARG A 317 13.49 -11.20 -21.51
C ARG A 317 14.36 -10.65 -22.66
N SER A 318 13.81 -10.52 -23.85
CA SER A 318 14.48 -10.00 -25.06
C SER A 318 15.00 -8.57 -24.92
N GLN A 319 14.46 -7.77 -24.00
CA GLN A 319 14.97 -6.43 -23.67
C GLN A 319 16.48 -6.40 -23.42
N TYR A 320 17.03 -7.43 -22.75
CA TYR A 320 18.44 -7.50 -22.42
C TYR A 320 19.33 -7.59 -23.68
N VAL A 321 18.91 -8.34 -24.68
CA VAL A 321 19.64 -8.49 -25.95
C VAL A 321 19.66 -7.16 -26.71
N GLU A 322 18.55 -6.42 -26.69
CA GLU A 322 18.47 -5.11 -27.35
C GLU A 322 19.39 -4.08 -26.69
N LEU A 323 19.44 -4.06 -25.35
CA LEU A 323 20.34 -3.18 -24.58
C LEU A 323 21.81 -3.47 -24.89
N LEU A 324 22.20 -4.74 -24.99
CA LEU A 324 23.59 -5.13 -25.38
C LEU A 324 23.94 -4.68 -26.80
N ARG A 325 22.97 -4.65 -27.71
CA ARG A 325 23.19 -4.18 -29.11
C ARG A 325 23.33 -2.66 -29.20
N LYS A 326 22.66 -1.89 -28.33
CA LYS A 326 22.72 -0.42 -28.28
C LYS A 326 23.99 0.12 -27.57
N GLN A 327 24.72 -0.71 -26.85
CA GLN A 327 25.99 -0.34 -26.17
C GLN A 327 27.22 -0.45 -27.10
N LYS A 328 27.04 -0.79 -28.38
CA LYS A 328 28.05 -0.72 -29.42
C LYS A 328 27.88 0.57 -30.23
#